data_c9dc4ea454bb705d585e81ba1fe6e919
#
_entry.id   c9dc4ea454bb705d585e81ba1fe6e919
#
_cell.length_a   1.000
_cell.length_b   1.000
_cell.length_c   1.000
_cell.angle_alpha   90.00
_cell.angle_beta   90.00
_cell.angle_gamma   90.00
#
_symmetry.space_group_name_H-M   'P 1'
#
loop_
_entity.id
_entity.type
_entity.pdbx_description
1 polymer ?
#
loop_
_entity_poly.entity_id
_entity_poly.type
_entity_poly.pdbx_seq_one_letter_code
_entity_poly.pdbx_strand_id
1 'polypeptide(L)'
;SNWLADIARSSRLMKGHAVTTIPNVLSLQKFIPCDKATSRTDLGIPNVKVIAFGAARIDAEIKGLRYLIAALRHLVDTQRVKKDEVCLVLFGGAKSTALLDDIPVGYKWLGKVSGENNLSKIYSAADVVVSSSMYETFGQTLIEALACGCVPVSFNNSGQRDIILHKQNGYLAQYGSAEDLAEGIVWAMNNPISCGELRNSVVTRYSESVVAQQYIELYNSILADKTT
;
A
#
# COMPACT_ATOMS: atom_id res chain seq x y z
N SER A 1 -7.37 11.16 -5.66
CA SER A 1 -8.28 10.00 -5.58
C SER A 1 -9.72 10.42 -5.78
N ASN A 2 -10.55 9.50 -6.27
CA ASN A 2 -11.99 9.73 -6.43
C ASN A 2 -12.67 10.01 -5.09
N TRP A 3 -12.28 9.29 -4.03
CA TRP A 3 -12.76 9.55 -2.67
C TRP A 3 -12.57 11.01 -2.24
N LEU A 4 -11.41 11.59 -2.49
CA LEU A 4 -11.15 12.99 -2.12
C LEU A 4 -11.95 13.96 -3.00
N ALA A 5 -12.12 13.64 -4.28
CA ALA A 5 -12.95 14.43 -5.19
C ALA A 5 -14.43 14.43 -4.77
N ASP A 6 -14.95 13.29 -4.31
CA ASP A 6 -16.32 13.18 -3.82
C ASP A 6 -16.54 14.02 -2.55
N ILE A 7 -15.56 14.03 -1.63
CA ILE A 7 -15.56 14.93 -0.46
C ILE A 7 -15.56 16.40 -0.91
N ALA A 8 -14.70 16.74 -1.88
CA ALA A 8 -14.64 18.11 -2.39
C ALA A 8 -16.00 18.53 -3.01
N ARG A 9 -16.58 17.70 -3.89
CA ARG A 9 -17.87 17.96 -4.54
C ARG A 9 -19.01 18.12 -3.54
N SER A 10 -18.99 17.39 -2.42
CA SER A 10 -19.99 17.47 -1.36
C SER A 10 -19.80 18.66 -0.42
N SER A 11 -18.64 19.32 -0.44
CA SER A 11 -18.34 20.44 0.44
C SER A 11 -19.09 21.71 0.01
N ARG A 12 -19.47 22.55 1.00
CA ARG A 12 -20.14 23.84 0.71
C ARG A 12 -19.27 24.78 -0.14
N LEU A 13 -17.95 24.73 0.03
CA LEU A 13 -17.03 25.63 -0.66
C LEU A 13 -16.84 25.24 -2.12
N MET A 14 -16.87 23.95 -2.45
CA MET A 14 -16.63 23.46 -3.81
C MET A 14 -17.93 23.17 -4.57
N LYS A 15 -19.08 23.36 -3.95
CA LYS A 15 -20.38 23.15 -4.60
C LYS A 15 -20.53 24.06 -5.83
N GLY A 16 -20.76 23.46 -6.97
CA GLY A 16 -20.90 24.18 -8.25
C GLY A 16 -19.57 24.42 -8.99
N HIS A 17 -18.44 24.01 -8.42
CA HIS A 17 -17.15 24.02 -9.12
C HIS A 17 -16.85 22.67 -9.76
N ALA A 18 -16.19 22.68 -10.92
CA ALA A 18 -15.68 21.47 -11.55
C ALA A 18 -14.56 20.85 -10.69
N VAL A 19 -14.68 19.57 -10.38
CA VAL A 19 -13.67 18.80 -9.62
C VAL A 19 -13.24 17.61 -10.45
N THR A 20 -12.01 17.63 -10.92
CA THR A 20 -11.37 16.55 -11.69
C THR A 20 -10.36 15.80 -10.83
N THR A 21 -10.34 14.48 -10.95
CA THR A 21 -9.36 13.63 -10.26
C THR A 21 -8.23 13.29 -11.21
N ILE A 22 -7.02 13.70 -10.86
CA ILE A 22 -5.78 13.22 -11.48
C ILE A 22 -4.96 12.55 -10.37
N PRO A 23 -4.50 11.30 -10.55
CA PRO A 23 -3.80 10.57 -9.50
C PRO A 23 -2.38 11.10 -9.29
N ASN A 24 -1.77 10.73 -8.16
CA ASN A 24 -0.34 10.93 -7.97
C ASN A 24 0.45 10.08 -8.98
N VAL A 25 1.57 10.61 -9.40
CA VAL A 25 2.52 9.92 -10.28
C VAL A 25 3.44 9.01 -9.47
N LEU A 26 3.89 7.92 -10.09
CA LEU A 26 4.98 7.09 -9.58
C LEU A 26 6.14 7.07 -10.59
N SER A 27 7.35 7.34 -10.11
CA SER A 27 8.55 7.18 -10.93
C SER A 27 8.91 5.69 -11.03
N LEU A 28 8.60 5.10 -12.18
CA LEU A 28 8.86 3.69 -12.47
C LEU A 28 10.34 3.37 -12.63
N GLN A 29 11.19 4.38 -12.84
CA GLN A 29 12.64 4.24 -12.88
C GLN A 29 13.25 4.10 -11.49
N LYS A 30 12.55 4.59 -10.45
CA LYS A 30 13.00 4.53 -9.05
C LYS A 30 12.46 3.31 -8.33
N PHE A 31 11.20 2.93 -8.61
CA PHE A 31 10.58 1.73 -8.03
C PHE A 31 10.68 0.57 -9.04
N ILE A 32 11.78 -0.18 -8.90
CA ILE A 32 12.10 -1.32 -9.77
C ILE A 32 12.09 -2.59 -8.92
N PRO A 33 11.47 -3.68 -9.39
CA PRO A 33 11.53 -4.98 -8.73
C PRO A 33 13.00 -5.44 -8.58
N CYS A 34 13.36 -5.86 -7.38
CA CYS A 34 14.65 -6.47 -7.05
C CYS A 34 14.48 -7.99 -6.90
N ASP A 35 15.59 -8.72 -6.97
CA ASP A 35 15.56 -10.14 -6.63
C ASP A 35 15.17 -10.33 -5.17
N LYS A 36 14.17 -11.18 -4.92
CA LYS A 36 13.57 -11.38 -3.59
C LYS A 36 14.58 -11.98 -2.60
N ALA A 37 15.33 -12.99 -3.03
CA ALA A 37 16.25 -13.68 -2.15
C ALA A 37 17.43 -12.77 -1.75
N THR A 38 17.98 -12.05 -2.72
CA THR A 38 19.03 -11.05 -2.48
C THR A 38 18.51 -9.93 -1.57
N SER A 39 17.33 -9.42 -1.81
CA SER A 39 16.70 -8.36 -0.98
C SER A 39 16.51 -8.83 0.47
N ARG A 40 16.09 -10.07 0.70
CA ARG A 40 15.97 -10.65 2.04
C ARG A 40 17.31 -10.77 2.73
N THR A 41 18.34 -11.25 2.02
CA THR A 41 19.69 -11.36 2.54
C THR A 41 20.26 -10.00 2.93
N ASP A 42 20.18 -9.01 2.03
CA ASP A 42 20.65 -7.64 2.27
C ASP A 42 19.99 -7.00 3.49
N LEU A 43 18.70 -7.25 3.67
CA LEU A 43 17.90 -6.72 4.77
C LEU A 43 17.98 -7.59 6.03
N GLY A 44 18.65 -8.75 5.98
CA GLY A 44 18.72 -9.71 7.08
C GLY A 44 17.33 -10.22 7.51
N ILE A 45 16.45 -10.46 6.55
CA ILE A 45 15.09 -10.98 6.74
C ILE A 45 15.13 -12.51 6.58
N PRO A 46 14.51 -13.30 7.48
CA PRO A 46 14.49 -14.75 7.37
C PRO A 46 13.75 -15.23 6.12
N ASN A 47 14.07 -16.44 5.66
CA ASN A 47 13.41 -17.04 4.49
C ASN A 47 12.08 -17.72 4.88
N VAL A 48 11.13 -16.90 5.29
CA VAL A 48 9.74 -17.26 5.65
C VAL A 48 8.77 -16.39 4.89
N LYS A 49 7.47 -16.50 5.12
CA LYS A 49 6.50 -15.53 4.57
C LYS A 49 6.72 -14.15 5.19
N VAL A 50 6.84 -13.14 4.36
CA VAL A 50 7.17 -11.78 4.79
C VAL A 50 5.98 -10.85 4.54
N ILE A 51 5.51 -10.23 5.62
CA ILE A 51 4.50 -9.17 5.59
C ILE A 51 5.21 -7.84 5.85
N ALA A 52 5.05 -6.87 4.98
CA ALA A 52 5.61 -5.54 5.17
C ALA A 52 4.53 -4.53 5.59
N PHE A 53 4.89 -3.65 6.52
CA PHE A 53 4.08 -2.51 6.92
C PHE A 53 4.98 -1.28 7.05
N GLY A 54 4.62 -0.20 6.37
CA GLY A 54 5.40 1.01 6.35
C GLY A 54 4.59 2.29 6.44
N ALA A 55 5.14 3.25 7.19
CA ALA A 55 4.58 4.59 7.31
C ALA A 55 5.66 5.57 7.75
N ALA A 56 5.49 6.88 7.48
CA ALA A 56 6.38 7.90 8.03
C ALA A 56 6.47 7.79 9.56
N ARG A 57 5.36 7.42 10.22
CA ARG A 57 5.26 7.07 11.63
C ARG A 57 4.38 5.83 11.78
N ILE A 58 5.00 4.69 12.10
CA ILE A 58 4.30 3.40 12.24
C ILE A 58 3.38 3.36 13.47
N ASP A 59 3.70 4.14 14.51
CA ASP A 59 2.93 4.29 15.76
C ASP A 59 1.77 5.30 15.66
N ALA A 60 1.62 5.98 14.53
CA ALA A 60 0.50 6.90 14.37
C ALA A 60 -0.82 6.12 14.27
N GLU A 61 -1.78 6.44 15.12
CA GLU A 61 -3.06 5.75 15.23
C GLU A 61 -3.78 5.63 13.88
N ILE A 62 -3.74 6.69 13.08
CA ILE A 62 -4.34 6.74 11.74
C ILE A 62 -3.76 5.69 10.77
N LYS A 63 -2.52 5.20 11.00
CA LYS A 63 -1.86 4.19 10.18
C LYS A 63 -2.30 2.77 10.53
N GLY A 64 -2.94 2.60 11.69
CA GLY A 64 -3.67 1.41 12.03
C GLY A 64 -2.83 0.16 12.28
N LEU A 65 -1.55 0.28 12.69
CA LEU A 65 -0.71 -0.87 13.03
C LEU A 65 -1.40 -1.83 14.01
N ARG A 66 -2.23 -1.32 14.92
CA ARG A 66 -3.04 -2.13 15.84
C ARG A 66 -3.96 -3.13 15.14
N TYR A 67 -4.53 -2.77 13.98
CA TYR A 67 -5.38 -3.68 13.22
C TYR A 67 -4.57 -4.79 12.56
N LEU A 68 -3.37 -4.49 12.07
CA LEU A 68 -2.47 -5.51 11.57
C LEU A 68 -2.03 -6.47 12.68
N ILE A 69 -1.67 -5.96 13.86
CA ILE A 69 -1.33 -6.79 15.03
C ILE A 69 -2.51 -7.69 15.42
N ALA A 70 -3.73 -7.15 15.45
CA ALA A 70 -4.92 -7.93 15.73
C ALA A 70 -5.19 -8.99 14.66
N ALA A 71 -5.00 -8.66 13.38
CA ALA A 71 -5.12 -9.62 12.28
C ALA A 71 -4.10 -10.76 12.37
N LEU A 72 -2.83 -10.43 12.68
CA LEU A 72 -1.79 -11.44 12.88
C LEU A 72 -2.09 -12.33 14.10
N ARG A 73 -2.60 -11.75 15.18
CA ARG A 73 -3.03 -12.51 16.36
C ARG A 73 -4.15 -13.47 16.03
N HIS A 74 -5.17 -13.01 15.29
CA HIS A 74 -6.25 -13.86 14.81
C HIS A 74 -5.73 -15.05 13.97
N LEU A 75 -4.77 -14.80 13.06
CA LEU A 75 -4.16 -15.86 12.25
C LEU A 75 -3.40 -16.90 13.09
N VAL A 76 -2.68 -16.46 14.12
CA VAL A 76 -1.95 -17.35 15.03
C VAL A 76 -2.91 -18.14 15.91
N ASP A 77 -3.90 -17.49 16.52
CA ASP A 77 -4.86 -18.11 17.44
C ASP A 77 -5.75 -19.15 16.73
N THR A 78 -6.09 -18.89 15.46
CA THR A 78 -6.85 -19.81 14.60
C THR A 78 -5.97 -20.85 13.89
N GLN A 79 -4.67 -20.90 14.19
CA GLN A 79 -3.67 -21.81 13.60
C GLN A 79 -3.59 -21.77 12.07
N ARG A 80 -3.99 -20.67 11.45
CA ARG A 80 -3.88 -20.47 10.00
C ARG A 80 -2.46 -20.12 9.57
N VAL A 81 -1.65 -19.65 10.53
CA VAL A 81 -0.24 -19.30 10.35
C VAL A 81 0.50 -19.69 11.63
N LYS A 82 1.68 -20.30 11.50
CA LYS A 82 2.57 -20.52 12.63
C LYS A 82 3.48 -19.31 12.85
N LYS A 83 3.83 -19.04 14.10
CA LYS A 83 4.62 -17.87 14.51
C LYS A 83 5.98 -17.81 13.83
N ASP A 84 6.61 -18.96 13.58
CA ASP A 84 7.92 -19.14 12.97
C ASP A 84 7.90 -19.18 11.44
N GLU A 85 6.71 -19.26 10.82
CA GLU A 85 6.52 -19.27 9.36
C GLU A 85 6.29 -17.88 8.77
N VAL A 86 6.16 -16.83 9.63
CA VAL A 86 5.89 -15.45 9.22
C VAL A 86 6.82 -14.46 9.92
N CYS A 87 7.30 -13.48 9.17
CA CYS A 87 8.04 -12.33 9.68
C CYS A 87 7.34 -11.03 9.27
N LEU A 88 7.07 -10.16 10.25
CA LEU A 88 6.57 -8.80 10.00
C LEU A 88 7.76 -7.84 9.85
N VAL A 89 7.88 -7.21 8.69
CA VAL A 89 8.89 -6.18 8.43
C VAL A 89 8.23 -4.81 8.57
N LEU A 90 8.73 -4.03 9.53
CA LEU A 90 8.27 -2.67 9.79
C LEU A 90 9.30 -1.66 9.27
N PHE A 91 8.84 -0.62 8.58
CA PHE A 91 9.70 0.49 8.16
C PHE A 91 9.01 1.84 8.35
N GLY A 92 9.79 2.81 8.82
CA GLY A 92 9.35 4.13 9.22
C GLY A 92 9.72 4.46 10.67
N GLY A 93 9.55 5.71 11.04
CA GLY A 93 9.82 6.17 12.41
C GLY A 93 8.73 5.76 13.40
N ALA A 94 9.05 5.85 14.69
CA ALA A 94 8.08 5.77 15.79
C ALA A 94 8.45 6.77 16.88
N LYS A 95 7.44 7.29 17.58
CA LYS A 95 7.64 8.03 18.86
C LYS A 95 7.56 7.10 20.06
N SER A 96 6.79 6.00 19.92
CA SER A 96 6.64 4.96 20.92
C SER A 96 6.77 3.59 20.27
N THR A 97 7.44 2.68 20.96
CA THR A 97 7.59 1.28 20.54
C THR A 97 6.65 0.33 21.28
N ALA A 98 5.77 0.84 22.13
CA ALA A 98 4.90 0.02 22.97
C ALA A 98 4.04 -0.99 22.19
N LEU A 99 3.60 -0.62 20.98
CA LEU A 99 2.84 -1.55 20.11
C LEU A 99 3.68 -2.73 19.58
N LEU A 100 5.00 -2.61 19.58
CA LEU A 100 5.87 -3.67 19.05
C LEU A 100 5.90 -4.90 19.96
N ASP A 101 5.67 -4.70 21.26
CA ASP A 101 5.64 -5.78 22.26
C ASP A 101 4.39 -6.68 22.08
N ASP A 102 3.37 -6.17 21.42
CA ASP A 102 2.11 -6.89 21.14
C ASP A 102 2.15 -7.74 19.85
N ILE A 103 3.22 -7.67 19.07
CA ILE A 103 3.34 -8.40 17.80
C ILE A 103 3.45 -9.90 18.07
N PRO A 104 2.52 -10.73 17.55
CA PRO A 104 2.45 -12.15 17.90
C PRO A 104 3.40 -13.06 17.10
N VAL A 105 4.11 -12.54 16.12
CA VAL A 105 5.04 -13.24 15.21
C VAL A 105 6.43 -12.61 15.27
N GLY A 106 7.43 -13.26 14.67
CA GLY A 106 8.74 -12.66 14.51
C GLY A 106 8.64 -11.35 13.71
N TYR A 107 9.38 -10.31 14.14
CA TYR A 107 9.40 -9.06 13.39
C TYR A 107 10.81 -8.47 13.26
N LYS A 108 10.95 -7.61 12.26
CA LYS A 108 12.14 -6.78 12.05
C LYS A 108 11.72 -5.34 11.80
N TRP A 109 12.19 -4.43 12.64
CA TRP A 109 12.00 -3.01 12.44
C TRP A 109 13.25 -2.37 11.83
N LEU A 110 13.11 -1.79 10.63
CA LEU A 110 14.18 -1.17 9.87
C LEU A 110 14.38 0.32 10.19
N GLY A 111 13.53 0.88 11.07
CA GLY A 111 13.56 2.31 11.37
C GLY A 111 13.15 3.18 10.17
N LYS A 112 13.59 4.43 10.16
CA LYS A 112 13.37 5.34 9.02
C LYS A 112 14.20 4.87 7.85
N VAL A 113 13.54 4.61 6.73
CA VAL A 113 14.16 4.23 5.47
C VAL A 113 14.07 5.43 4.52
N SER A 114 15.19 5.78 3.91
CA SER A 114 15.30 6.83 2.90
C SER A 114 15.84 6.27 1.60
N GLY A 115 15.41 6.87 0.51
CA GLY A 115 15.78 6.47 -0.85
C GLY A 115 14.90 5.35 -1.41
N GLU A 116 14.48 5.55 -2.64
CA GLU A 116 13.54 4.69 -3.34
C GLU A 116 14.09 3.28 -3.58
N ASN A 117 15.41 3.17 -3.79
CA ASN A 117 16.08 1.86 -3.95
C ASN A 117 15.95 0.99 -2.69
N ASN A 118 16.05 1.58 -1.50
CA ASN A 118 15.88 0.84 -0.25
C ASN A 118 14.42 0.42 -0.05
N LEU A 119 13.47 1.28 -0.40
CA LEU A 119 12.04 0.94 -0.39
C LEU A 119 11.74 -0.17 -1.40
N SER A 120 12.31 -0.11 -2.61
CA SER A 120 12.15 -1.16 -3.63
C SER A 120 12.63 -2.52 -3.13
N LYS A 121 13.76 -2.56 -2.42
CA LYS A 121 14.26 -3.80 -1.79
C LYS A 121 13.27 -4.34 -0.74
N ILE A 122 12.71 -3.47 0.10
CA ILE A 122 11.74 -3.89 1.14
C ILE A 122 10.49 -4.47 0.49
N TYR A 123 9.91 -3.79 -0.50
CA TYR A 123 8.73 -4.29 -1.21
C TYR A 123 9.03 -5.58 -1.95
N SER A 124 10.20 -5.70 -2.60
CA SER A 124 10.59 -6.93 -3.31
C SER A 124 10.87 -8.10 -2.37
N ALA A 125 11.36 -7.85 -1.15
CA ALA A 125 11.57 -8.87 -0.13
C ALA A 125 10.25 -9.42 0.44
N ALA A 126 9.18 -8.60 0.42
CA ALA A 126 7.89 -8.96 1.00
C ALA A 126 7.06 -9.86 0.07
N ASP A 127 6.21 -10.69 0.65
CA ASP A 127 5.15 -11.42 -0.04
C ASP A 127 3.87 -10.59 -0.09
N VAL A 128 3.60 -9.85 0.99
CA VAL A 128 2.41 -9.03 1.16
C VAL A 128 2.80 -7.69 1.77
N VAL A 129 2.27 -6.59 1.25
CA VAL A 129 2.30 -5.30 1.93
C VAL A 129 0.92 -4.98 2.49
N VAL A 130 0.87 -4.58 3.76
CA VAL A 130 -0.39 -4.22 4.41
C VAL A 130 -0.44 -2.73 4.69
N SER A 131 -1.53 -2.09 4.27
CA SER A 131 -1.90 -0.74 4.64
C SER A 131 -3.24 -0.76 5.39
N SER A 132 -3.18 -0.83 6.71
CA SER A 132 -4.35 -0.80 7.59
C SER A 132 -4.73 0.63 8.01
N SER A 133 -4.36 1.62 7.20
CA SER A 133 -4.66 3.03 7.45
C SER A 133 -6.15 3.30 7.51
N MET A 134 -6.58 4.08 8.51
CA MET A 134 -7.97 4.51 8.65
C MET A 134 -8.35 5.49 7.54
N TYR A 135 -7.41 6.32 7.09
CA TYR A 135 -7.58 7.26 5.98
C TYR A 135 -6.29 7.36 5.17
N GLU A 136 -6.43 7.34 3.86
CA GLU A 136 -5.38 7.68 2.91
C GLU A 136 -5.97 8.56 1.81
N THR A 137 -5.35 9.69 1.54
CA THR A 137 -5.80 10.55 0.44
C THR A 137 -5.56 9.91 -0.92
N PHE A 138 -4.52 9.08 -1.02
CA PHE A 138 -4.18 8.34 -2.23
C PHE A 138 -3.77 6.89 -1.90
N GLY A 139 -2.64 6.68 -1.22
CA GLY A 139 -2.08 5.36 -0.91
C GLY A 139 -0.78 5.11 -1.67
N GLN A 140 0.17 6.04 -1.56
CA GLN A 140 1.46 5.97 -2.25
C GLN A 140 2.18 4.62 -2.03
N THR A 141 2.21 4.12 -0.78
CA THR A 141 2.79 2.82 -0.41
C THR A 141 2.24 1.65 -1.24
N LEU A 142 0.96 1.71 -1.62
CA LEU A 142 0.32 0.63 -2.38
C LEU A 142 0.80 0.59 -3.84
N ILE A 143 0.91 1.75 -4.50
CA ILE A 143 1.42 1.80 -5.87
C ILE A 143 2.91 1.50 -5.94
N GLU A 144 3.69 1.86 -4.93
CA GLU A 144 5.10 1.51 -4.78
C GLU A 144 5.28 -0.01 -4.64
N ALA A 145 4.49 -0.64 -3.78
CA ALA A 145 4.49 -2.09 -3.58
C ALA A 145 4.11 -2.84 -4.86
N LEU A 146 3.02 -2.45 -5.52
CA LEU A 146 2.59 -3.02 -6.81
C LEU A 146 3.68 -2.89 -7.88
N ALA A 147 4.34 -1.72 -7.96
CA ALA A 147 5.42 -1.49 -8.92
C ALA A 147 6.63 -2.40 -8.68
N CYS A 148 6.86 -2.81 -7.44
CA CYS A 148 7.92 -3.74 -7.03
C CYS A 148 7.49 -5.22 -7.00
N GLY A 149 6.27 -5.53 -7.45
CA GLY A 149 5.76 -6.90 -7.52
C GLY A 149 5.28 -7.48 -6.18
N CYS A 150 4.92 -6.62 -5.21
CA CYS A 150 4.37 -7.03 -3.92
C CYS A 150 2.85 -6.86 -3.90
N VAL A 151 2.12 -7.87 -3.43
CA VAL A 151 0.65 -7.86 -3.37
C VAL A 151 0.17 -6.98 -2.20
N PRO A 152 -0.64 -5.94 -2.44
CA PRO A 152 -1.15 -5.10 -1.38
C PRO A 152 -2.43 -5.66 -0.76
N VAL A 153 -2.56 -5.50 0.55
CA VAL A 153 -3.80 -5.72 1.32
C VAL A 153 -4.12 -4.43 2.07
N SER A 154 -5.34 -3.95 1.95
CA SER A 154 -5.75 -2.70 2.57
C SER A 154 -7.22 -2.71 2.96
N PHE A 155 -7.66 -1.76 3.79
CA PHE A 155 -9.08 -1.55 4.02
C PHE A 155 -9.79 -0.97 2.78
N ASN A 156 -11.04 -1.38 2.58
CA ASN A 156 -11.90 -0.86 1.52
C ASN A 156 -12.49 0.50 1.90
N ASN A 157 -11.61 1.51 1.99
CA ASN A 157 -12.02 2.89 2.30
C ASN A 157 -11.07 3.89 1.65
N SER A 158 -11.48 5.16 1.62
CA SER A 158 -10.68 6.32 1.18
C SER A 158 -9.95 6.09 -0.17
N GLY A 159 -8.79 6.70 -0.39
CA GLY A 159 -8.06 6.60 -1.66
C GLY A 159 -7.48 5.22 -1.98
N GLN A 160 -7.38 4.34 -0.99
CA GLN A 160 -6.84 2.98 -1.16
C GLN A 160 -7.67 2.15 -2.15
N ARG A 161 -9.00 2.31 -2.12
CA ARG A 161 -9.94 1.61 -3.00
C ARG A 161 -9.83 2.03 -4.47
N ASP A 162 -9.20 3.16 -4.76
CA ASP A 162 -8.94 3.58 -6.14
C ASP A 162 -7.75 2.81 -6.76
N ILE A 163 -6.88 2.24 -5.93
CA ILE A 163 -5.65 1.56 -6.35
C ILE A 163 -5.87 0.05 -6.48
N ILE A 164 -6.46 -0.56 -5.44
CA ILE A 164 -6.61 -2.02 -5.38
C ILE A 164 -7.89 -2.44 -6.10
N LEU A 165 -7.72 -3.30 -7.08
CA LEU A 165 -8.79 -4.07 -7.71
C LEU A 165 -8.92 -5.39 -6.94
N HIS A 166 -9.98 -5.51 -6.11
CA HIS A 166 -10.15 -6.61 -5.16
C HIS A 166 -10.03 -7.97 -5.83
N LYS A 167 -9.12 -8.80 -5.30
CA LYS A 167 -8.76 -10.14 -5.79
C LYS A 167 -8.23 -10.20 -7.23
N GLN A 168 -7.82 -9.06 -7.81
CA GLN A 168 -7.13 -9.01 -9.09
C GLN A 168 -5.67 -8.58 -8.93
N ASN A 169 -5.40 -7.43 -8.28
CA ASN A 169 -4.05 -6.96 -7.99
C ASN A 169 -3.76 -6.80 -6.49
N GLY A 170 -4.71 -7.16 -5.61
CA GLY A 170 -4.62 -7.05 -4.18
C GLY A 170 -5.94 -7.34 -3.49
N TYR A 171 -6.01 -7.14 -2.18
CA TYR A 171 -7.21 -7.42 -1.40
C TYR A 171 -7.70 -6.18 -0.66
N LEU A 172 -9.00 -5.90 -0.79
CA LEU A 172 -9.70 -4.86 -0.04
C LEU A 172 -10.52 -5.52 1.07
N ALA A 173 -10.06 -5.36 2.30
CA ALA A 173 -10.72 -5.84 3.49
C ALA A 173 -11.80 -4.86 3.97
N GLN A 174 -12.80 -5.36 4.66
CA GLN A 174 -13.83 -4.54 5.30
C GLN A 174 -13.17 -3.54 6.25
N TYR A 175 -13.58 -2.29 6.16
CA TYR A 175 -13.03 -1.22 6.98
C TYR A 175 -13.14 -1.52 8.48
N GLY A 176 -12.01 -1.48 9.17
CA GLY A 176 -11.90 -1.70 10.60
C GLY A 176 -11.98 -3.17 11.05
N SER A 177 -12.18 -4.15 10.15
CA SER A 177 -12.17 -5.56 10.51
C SER A 177 -10.76 -6.13 10.45
N ALA A 178 -10.24 -6.54 11.60
CA ALA A 178 -8.98 -7.26 11.70
C ALA A 178 -9.10 -8.68 11.14
N GLU A 179 -10.26 -9.31 11.27
CA GLU A 179 -10.55 -10.65 10.75
C GLU A 179 -10.51 -10.66 9.22
N ASP A 180 -11.17 -9.70 8.55
CA ASP A 180 -11.16 -9.64 7.09
C ASP A 180 -9.79 -9.16 6.56
N LEU A 181 -9.05 -8.36 7.34
CA LEU A 181 -7.66 -8.03 7.03
C LEU A 181 -6.79 -9.30 7.07
N ALA A 182 -7.03 -10.20 8.04
CA ALA A 182 -6.38 -11.49 8.14
C ALA A 182 -6.71 -12.40 6.94
N GLU A 183 -7.99 -12.45 6.51
CA GLU A 183 -8.39 -13.13 5.29
C GLU A 183 -7.63 -12.62 4.07
N GLY A 184 -7.51 -11.30 3.94
CA GLY A 184 -6.77 -10.66 2.86
C GLY A 184 -5.29 -11.04 2.85
N ILE A 185 -4.65 -11.10 4.01
CA ILE A 185 -3.25 -11.52 4.13
C ILE A 185 -3.08 -12.98 3.66
N VAL A 186 -3.93 -13.88 4.14
CA VAL A 186 -3.88 -15.30 3.71
C VAL A 186 -4.18 -15.45 2.23
N TRP A 187 -5.17 -14.71 1.72
CA TRP A 187 -5.47 -14.71 0.30
C TRP A 187 -4.24 -14.28 -0.53
N ALA A 188 -3.58 -13.19 -0.16
CA ALA A 188 -2.42 -12.68 -0.87
C ALA A 188 -1.23 -13.66 -0.84
N MET A 189 -1.00 -14.36 0.29
CA MET A 189 0.05 -15.37 0.41
C MET A 189 -0.19 -16.62 -0.45
N ASN A 190 -1.47 -16.98 -0.67
CA ASN A 190 -1.86 -18.22 -1.35
C ASN A 190 -2.22 -18.02 -2.84
N ASN A 191 -2.37 -16.77 -3.29
CA ASN A 191 -2.69 -16.44 -4.67
C ASN A 191 -1.56 -15.58 -5.27
N PRO A 192 -0.46 -16.19 -5.70
CA PRO A 192 0.64 -15.45 -6.27
C PRO A 192 0.22 -14.80 -7.58
N ILE A 193 0.45 -13.50 -7.68
CA ILE A 193 0.25 -12.71 -8.89
C ILE A 193 1.64 -12.39 -9.44
N SER A 194 1.81 -12.49 -10.74
CA SER A 194 3.13 -12.24 -11.34
C SER A 194 3.56 -10.77 -11.12
N CYS A 195 4.84 -10.58 -10.89
CA CYS A 195 5.42 -9.24 -10.74
C CYS A 195 5.09 -8.34 -11.95
N GLY A 196 5.09 -8.91 -13.15
CA GLY A 196 4.73 -8.21 -14.39
C GLY A 196 3.28 -7.70 -14.38
N GLU A 197 2.32 -8.52 -13.95
CA GLU A 197 0.90 -8.13 -13.87
C GLU A 197 0.70 -7.02 -12.82
N LEU A 198 1.28 -7.18 -11.62
CA LEU A 198 1.20 -6.16 -10.57
C LEU A 198 1.79 -4.83 -11.04
N ARG A 199 2.99 -4.86 -11.62
CA ARG A 199 3.65 -3.67 -12.15
C ARG A 199 2.87 -3.03 -13.29
N ASN A 200 2.31 -3.82 -14.21
CA ASN A 200 1.52 -3.29 -15.32
C ASN A 200 0.27 -2.54 -14.83
N SER A 201 -0.36 -2.98 -13.74
CA SER A 201 -1.49 -2.28 -13.13
C SER A 201 -1.15 -0.86 -12.65
N VAL A 202 0.14 -0.60 -12.37
CA VAL A 202 0.66 0.74 -12.01
C VAL A 202 1.09 1.53 -13.26
N VAL A 203 1.81 0.88 -14.19
CA VAL A 203 2.31 1.52 -15.42
C VAL A 203 1.18 2.18 -16.19
N THR A 204 0.07 1.47 -16.38
CA THR A 204 -1.08 1.92 -17.17
C THR A 204 -1.89 3.05 -16.54
N ARG A 205 -1.70 3.32 -15.25
CA ARG A 205 -2.54 4.27 -14.49
C ARG A 205 -1.75 5.40 -13.84
N TYR A 206 -0.50 5.15 -13.44
CA TYR A 206 0.26 6.04 -12.55
C TYR A 206 1.65 6.38 -13.07
N SER A 207 2.02 5.96 -14.29
CA SER A 207 3.29 6.36 -14.90
C SER A 207 3.34 7.84 -15.18
N GLU A 208 4.55 8.39 -15.25
CA GLU A 208 4.80 9.82 -15.52
C GLU A 208 4.13 10.27 -16.82
N SER A 209 4.21 9.46 -17.88
CA SER A 209 3.60 9.79 -19.19
C SER A 209 2.07 9.80 -19.12
N VAL A 210 1.46 8.80 -18.45
CA VAL A 210 0.00 8.70 -18.34
C VAL A 210 -0.57 9.86 -17.52
N VAL A 211 0.05 10.17 -16.39
CA VAL A 211 -0.43 11.25 -15.53
C VAL A 211 -0.19 12.62 -16.16
N ALA A 212 0.97 12.84 -16.82
CA ALA A 212 1.23 14.08 -17.56
C ALA A 212 0.21 14.32 -18.68
N GLN A 213 -0.16 13.27 -19.41
CA GLN A 213 -1.17 13.35 -20.45
C GLN A 213 -2.54 13.80 -19.90
N GLN A 214 -2.97 13.30 -18.75
CA GLN A 214 -4.22 13.73 -18.09
C GLN A 214 -4.20 15.23 -17.74
N TYR A 215 -3.06 15.76 -17.29
CA TYR A 215 -2.91 17.20 -17.05
C TYR A 215 -2.99 18.01 -18.33
N ILE A 216 -2.33 17.56 -19.41
CA ILE A 216 -2.35 18.21 -20.71
C ILE A 216 -3.79 18.28 -21.25
N GLU A 217 -4.52 17.16 -21.19
CA GLU A 217 -5.92 17.09 -21.63
C GLU A 217 -6.81 18.04 -20.83
N LEU A 218 -6.65 18.09 -19.50
CA LEU A 218 -7.39 19.03 -18.65
C LEU A 218 -7.09 20.49 -19.02
N TYR A 219 -5.82 20.85 -19.19
CA TYR A 219 -5.44 22.22 -19.57
C TYR A 219 -6.01 22.61 -20.94
N ASN A 220 -5.94 21.71 -21.92
CA ASN A 220 -6.49 21.95 -23.25
C ASN A 220 -8.01 22.15 -23.22
N SER A 221 -8.74 21.37 -22.42
CA SER A 221 -10.19 21.54 -22.26
C SER A 221 -10.54 22.92 -21.67
N ILE A 222 -9.82 23.35 -20.64
CA ILE A 222 -10.06 24.66 -19.99
C ILE A 222 -9.74 25.82 -20.94
N LEU A 223 -8.73 25.68 -21.79
CA LEU A 223 -8.36 26.71 -22.75
C LEU A 223 -9.39 26.79 -23.89
N ALA A 224 -9.90 25.66 -24.37
CA ALA A 224 -10.93 25.63 -25.40
C ALA A 224 -12.25 26.28 -24.94
N ASP A 225 -12.66 26.01 -23.69
CA ASP A 225 -13.88 26.60 -23.10
C ASP A 225 -13.81 28.14 -22.94
N LYS A 226 -12.60 28.74 -22.89
CA LYS A 226 -12.39 30.19 -22.80
C LYS A 226 -12.41 30.89 -24.16
N THR A 227 -12.40 30.15 -25.25
CA THR A 227 -12.32 30.69 -26.61
C THR A 227 -13.70 30.71 -27.31
N THR A 228 -14.71 30.14 -26.63
CA THR A 228 -16.12 30.17 -26.99
C THR A 228 -16.87 31.14 -26.10
#